data_def201804966aa6423b4c70d604382a9
#
_entry.id   def201804966aa6423b4c70d604382a9
#
_cell.length_a   1.000
_cell.length_b   1.000
_cell.length_c   1.000
_cell.angle_alpha   90.00
_cell.angle_beta   90.00
_cell.angle_gamma   90.00
#
_symmetry.space_group_name_H-M   'P 1'
#
loop_
_entity.id
_entity.type
_entity.pdbx_description
1 polymer ?
#
loop_
_entity_poly.entity_id
_entity_poly.type
_entity_poly.pdbx_seq_one_letter_code
_entity_poly.pdbx_strand_id
1 'polypeptide(L)'
;MNATRQTNTFSGGLSMDVDYSVLKDNQYIYAENIRILTNEGSSFAAMQNIEGFLACRPSSNLSGETIIHVTTVRDWAIVFTKVNGTNNNNVYRIDFSRSQEEPIVTKVVTNRPLDIEVSSSNVAAISSVCRWEASNNVKVYWADGHSQIKVINVDDDHTSSNSSITSDTIVMLPKATLPPFEFNGFGTGSLESGMIQYCYQLFKVRGTESAISPLTPLYHLSDGDQKTNYNAVKGSSKGQNTGKSIKLQVRNNSTGFDRLRIISLFYKAKNEVPVISIVDDIVIGTGSVINYEDKGGSL
;
A
#
# COMPACT_ATOMS: atom_id res chain seq x y z
N MET A 1 -58.23 -23.74 29.75
CA MET A 1 -56.89 -23.68 30.38
C MET A 1 -56.18 -22.49 29.79
N ASN A 2 -55.96 -21.43 30.60
CA ASN A 2 -55.11 -20.32 30.12
C ASN A 2 -53.67 -20.74 30.19
N ALA A 3 -53.01 -20.83 29.04
CA ALA A 3 -51.58 -21.08 28.98
C ALA A 3 -50.85 -19.87 29.54
N THR A 4 -50.18 -20.05 30.68
CA THR A 4 -49.34 -19.02 31.28
C THR A 4 -48.09 -18.88 30.40
N ARG A 5 -47.93 -17.76 29.71
CA ARG A 5 -46.77 -17.49 28.93
C ARG A 5 -45.59 -17.16 29.88
N GLN A 6 -44.63 -18.05 29.97
CA GLN A 6 -43.39 -17.82 30.69
C GLN A 6 -42.41 -17.10 29.77
N THR A 7 -41.90 -15.96 30.18
CA THR A 7 -40.90 -15.19 29.42
C THR A 7 -39.60 -15.18 30.21
N ASN A 8 -38.57 -15.76 29.67
CA ASN A 8 -37.22 -15.70 30.22
C ASN A 8 -36.45 -14.55 29.53
N THR A 9 -35.85 -13.68 30.32
CA THR A 9 -35.09 -12.52 29.79
C THR A 9 -33.61 -12.80 29.61
N PHE A 10 -33.09 -13.92 30.15
CA PHE A 10 -31.67 -14.33 30.13
C PHE A 10 -30.67 -13.26 30.58
N SER A 11 -31.16 -12.18 31.21
CA SER A 11 -30.33 -11.05 31.64
C SER A 11 -29.42 -11.36 32.83
N GLY A 12 -29.66 -12.46 33.52
CA GLY A 12 -28.88 -12.92 34.66
C GLY A 12 -27.58 -13.69 34.26
N GLY A 13 -27.42 -14.00 32.98
CA GLY A 13 -26.23 -14.65 32.47
C GLY A 13 -26.14 -16.15 32.76
N LEU A 14 -24.94 -16.71 32.43
CA LEU A 14 -24.63 -18.12 32.69
C LEU A 14 -24.33 -18.33 34.18
N SER A 15 -24.95 -19.34 34.80
CA SER A 15 -24.73 -19.75 36.17
C SER A 15 -24.41 -21.24 36.22
N MET A 16 -23.14 -21.59 36.45
CA MET A 16 -22.64 -22.99 36.42
C MET A 16 -22.58 -23.60 37.84
N ASP A 17 -22.61 -22.79 38.89
CA ASP A 17 -22.37 -23.23 40.28
C ASP A 17 -23.66 -23.39 41.11
N VAL A 18 -24.81 -23.33 40.46
CA VAL A 18 -26.12 -23.33 41.16
C VAL A 18 -26.92 -24.57 40.73
N ASP A 19 -27.52 -25.23 41.71
CA ASP A 19 -28.46 -26.32 41.46
C ASP A 19 -29.65 -25.81 40.62
N TYR A 20 -30.11 -26.64 39.69
CA TYR A 20 -31.22 -26.31 38.79
C TYR A 20 -32.47 -25.83 39.51
N SER A 21 -32.71 -26.36 40.73
CA SER A 21 -33.88 -25.97 41.57
C SER A 21 -33.80 -24.55 42.13
N VAL A 22 -32.61 -23.94 42.13
CA VAL A 22 -32.34 -22.60 42.68
C VAL A 22 -32.07 -21.59 41.59
N LEU A 23 -32.04 -22.04 40.32
CA LEU A 23 -31.75 -21.17 39.18
C LEU A 23 -32.85 -20.11 39.05
N LYS A 24 -32.44 -18.86 38.90
CA LYS A 24 -33.38 -17.75 38.67
C LYS A 24 -33.93 -17.78 37.24
N ASP A 25 -35.18 -17.33 37.07
CA ASP A 25 -35.86 -17.34 35.75
C ASP A 25 -35.14 -16.56 34.66
N ASN A 26 -34.17 -15.73 35.01
CA ASN A 26 -33.37 -14.93 34.05
C ASN A 26 -31.97 -15.46 33.84
N GLN A 27 -31.63 -16.65 34.36
CA GLN A 27 -30.34 -17.31 34.22
C GLN A 27 -30.43 -18.57 33.37
N TYR A 28 -29.31 -19.06 32.89
CA TYR A 28 -29.18 -20.33 32.15
C TYR A 28 -27.92 -21.08 32.60
N ILE A 29 -27.96 -22.41 32.54
CA ILE A 29 -26.84 -23.27 32.97
C ILE A 29 -25.91 -23.61 31.80
N TYR A 30 -26.45 -23.72 30.60
CA TYR A 30 -25.72 -24.14 29.42
C TYR A 30 -26.20 -23.37 28.21
N ALA A 31 -25.24 -22.93 27.42
CA ALA A 31 -25.51 -22.33 26.14
C ALA A 31 -24.35 -22.62 25.17
N GLU A 32 -24.66 -23.09 24.00
CA GLU A 32 -23.70 -23.43 22.95
C GLU A 32 -24.14 -22.79 21.62
N ASN A 33 -23.20 -22.17 20.94
CA ASN A 33 -23.45 -21.53 19.64
C ASN A 33 -24.57 -20.49 19.62
N ILE A 34 -24.74 -19.77 20.75
CA ILE A 34 -25.68 -18.65 20.86
C ILE A 34 -24.98 -17.37 21.30
N ARG A 35 -25.54 -16.24 20.91
CA ARG A 35 -25.21 -14.92 21.44
C ARG A 35 -26.45 -14.25 21.97
N ILE A 36 -26.28 -13.48 23.02
CA ILE A 36 -27.34 -12.67 23.60
C ILE A 36 -27.25 -11.28 22.99
N LEU A 37 -28.33 -10.85 22.34
CA LEU A 37 -28.46 -9.49 21.80
C LEU A 37 -29.21 -8.63 22.80
N THR A 38 -28.56 -7.61 23.31
CA THR A 38 -29.16 -6.57 24.14
C THR A 38 -29.16 -5.25 23.40
N ASN A 39 -30.28 -4.55 23.30
CA ASN A 39 -30.30 -3.16 22.87
C ASN A 39 -30.08 -2.27 24.10
N GLU A 40 -29.25 -1.23 23.94
CA GLU A 40 -29.07 -0.23 25.00
C GLU A 40 -30.41 0.33 25.44
N GLY A 41 -30.70 0.26 26.76
CA GLY A 41 -31.92 0.71 27.35
C GLY A 41 -33.11 -0.29 27.35
N SER A 42 -32.90 -1.51 26.81
CA SER A 42 -33.95 -2.55 26.85
C SER A 42 -33.70 -3.55 27.99
N SER A 43 -34.73 -3.84 28.75
CA SER A 43 -34.72 -4.92 29.77
C SER A 43 -34.88 -6.32 29.15
N PHE A 44 -35.02 -6.42 27.83
CA PHE A 44 -35.17 -7.67 27.12
C PHE A 44 -33.93 -8.01 26.32
N ALA A 45 -33.45 -9.23 26.50
CA ALA A 45 -32.40 -9.82 25.69
C ALA A 45 -33.02 -10.85 24.75
N ALA A 46 -32.55 -10.88 23.48
CA ALA A 46 -32.91 -11.93 22.54
C ALA A 46 -31.74 -12.89 22.39
N MET A 47 -32.01 -14.18 22.38
CA MET A 47 -31.00 -15.18 22.00
C MET A 47 -31.04 -15.38 20.50
N GLN A 48 -29.86 -15.34 19.89
CA GLN A 48 -29.66 -15.64 18.49
C GLN A 48 -28.59 -16.73 18.36
N ASN A 49 -28.79 -17.65 17.43
CA ASN A 49 -27.74 -18.58 17.09
C ASN A 49 -26.54 -17.82 16.49
N ILE A 50 -25.34 -18.21 16.90
CA ILE A 50 -24.14 -17.81 16.17
C ILE A 50 -24.19 -18.56 14.85
N GLU A 51 -24.06 -17.83 13.74
CA GLU A 51 -23.97 -18.46 12.43
C GLU A 51 -22.81 -19.48 12.44
N GLY A 52 -23.10 -20.70 12.05
CA GLY A 52 -22.08 -21.74 11.96
C GLY A 52 -21.05 -21.41 10.88
N PHE A 53 -19.88 -21.99 10.99
CA PHE A 53 -18.89 -21.90 9.94
C PHE A 53 -19.35 -22.71 8.73
N LEU A 54 -19.55 -22.06 7.59
CA LEU A 54 -19.73 -22.72 6.32
C LEU A 54 -18.37 -23.21 5.82
N ALA A 55 -18.29 -24.49 5.44
CA ALA A 55 -17.10 -25.00 4.79
C ALA A 55 -16.97 -24.34 3.41
N CYS A 56 -16.04 -23.42 3.28
CA CYS A 56 -15.68 -22.85 1.99
C CYS A 56 -14.96 -23.91 1.17
N ARG A 57 -15.48 -24.24 -0.02
CA ARG A 57 -14.86 -25.15 -0.99
C ARG A 57 -14.41 -24.33 -2.19
N PRO A 58 -13.21 -23.73 -2.13
CA PRO A 58 -12.70 -23.00 -3.29
C PRO A 58 -12.55 -23.94 -4.48
N SER A 59 -12.90 -23.48 -5.67
CA SER A 59 -12.80 -24.22 -6.91
C SER A 59 -11.36 -24.61 -7.30
N SER A 60 -10.35 -23.97 -6.68
CA SER A 60 -8.94 -24.28 -6.87
C SER A 60 -8.41 -25.07 -5.68
N ASN A 61 -7.68 -26.10 -6.00
CA ASN A 61 -7.06 -26.97 -5.02
C ASN A 61 -5.73 -26.34 -4.55
N LEU A 62 -5.58 -26.10 -3.24
CA LEU A 62 -4.31 -25.70 -2.61
C LEU A 62 -3.43 -26.92 -2.29
N SER A 63 -3.61 -28.02 -3.02
CA SER A 63 -2.87 -29.26 -2.83
C SER A 63 -1.37 -29.04 -3.05
N GLY A 64 -0.55 -29.58 -2.14
CA GLY A 64 0.89 -29.41 -2.18
C GLY A 64 1.40 -28.06 -1.60
N GLU A 65 0.54 -27.35 -0.91
CA GLU A 65 0.88 -26.07 -0.28
C GLU A 65 0.48 -26.05 1.20
N THR A 66 1.23 -25.30 1.99
CA THR A 66 0.92 -25.06 3.40
C THR A 66 0.48 -23.61 3.56
N ILE A 67 -0.71 -23.38 4.14
CA ILE A 67 -1.18 -22.03 4.46
C ILE A 67 -0.32 -21.47 5.58
N ILE A 68 0.27 -20.30 5.34
CA ILE A 68 1.13 -19.59 6.28
C ILE A 68 0.35 -18.51 7.01
N HIS A 69 -0.44 -17.73 6.27
CA HIS A 69 -1.13 -16.57 6.80
C HIS A 69 -2.37 -16.23 5.98
N VAL A 70 -3.37 -15.69 6.65
CA VAL A 70 -4.59 -15.19 6.03
C VAL A 70 -4.90 -13.80 6.57
N THR A 71 -5.23 -12.90 5.68
CA THR A 71 -5.72 -11.56 6.04
C THR A 71 -6.92 -11.21 5.17
N THR A 72 -7.75 -10.28 5.62
CA THR A 72 -8.99 -9.95 4.94
C THR A 72 -9.10 -8.46 4.61
N VAL A 73 -9.77 -8.16 3.51
CA VAL A 73 -10.16 -6.80 3.14
C VAL A 73 -11.52 -6.85 2.45
N ARG A 74 -12.54 -6.21 3.03
CA ARG A 74 -13.93 -6.32 2.56
C ARG A 74 -14.33 -7.79 2.39
N ASP A 75 -14.79 -8.16 1.19
CA ASP A 75 -15.23 -9.52 0.84
C ASP A 75 -14.09 -10.41 0.31
N TRP A 76 -12.84 -9.97 0.44
CA TRP A 76 -11.69 -10.73 -0.01
C TRP A 76 -10.88 -11.30 1.16
N ALA A 77 -10.49 -12.57 1.05
CA ALA A 77 -9.44 -13.15 1.85
C ALA A 77 -8.16 -13.26 1.01
N ILE A 78 -7.04 -12.80 1.56
CA ILE A 78 -5.72 -12.93 0.95
C ILE A 78 -4.97 -14.00 1.71
N VAL A 79 -4.60 -15.06 1.00
CA VAL A 79 -3.99 -16.26 1.57
C VAL A 79 -2.55 -16.37 1.09
N PHE A 80 -1.63 -16.43 2.03
CA PHE A 80 -0.22 -16.70 1.78
C PHE A 80 0.06 -18.18 2.01
N THR A 81 0.70 -18.81 1.04
CA THR A 81 1.05 -20.22 1.14
C THR A 81 2.53 -20.45 0.87
N LYS A 82 3.06 -21.54 1.40
CA LYS A 82 4.37 -22.08 1.06
C LYS A 82 4.19 -23.29 0.17
N VAL A 83 4.92 -23.32 -0.93
CA VAL A 83 4.96 -24.51 -1.80
C VAL A 83 5.84 -25.57 -1.14
N ASN A 84 5.25 -26.74 -0.86
CA ASN A 84 5.93 -27.80 -0.14
C ASN A 84 7.21 -28.26 -0.90
N GLY A 85 8.28 -28.48 -0.15
CA GLY A 85 9.58 -28.88 -0.72
C GLY A 85 10.38 -27.75 -1.39
N THR A 86 9.91 -26.51 -1.33
CA THR A 86 10.60 -25.34 -1.88
C THR A 86 10.65 -24.19 -0.88
N ASN A 87 11.43 -23.14 -1.19
CA ASN A 87 11.41 -21.86 -0.46
C ASN A 87 10.48 -20.82 -1.12
N ASN A 88 9.64 -21.26 -2.06
CA ASN A 88 8.75 -20.37 -2.78
C ASN A 88 7.38 -20.28 -2.12
N ASN A 89 6.72 -19.16 -2.37
CA ASN A 89 5.41 -18.84 -1.85
C ASN A 89 4.44 -18.57 -2.99
N ASN A 90 3.16 -18.80 -2.72
CA ASN A 90 2.07 -18.30 -3.53
C ASN A 90 1.24 -17.31 -2.71
N VAL A 91 0.57 -16.40 -3.41
CA VAL A 91 -0.44 -15.51 -2.82
C VAL A 91 -1.72 -15.68 -3.61
N TYR A 92 -2.80 -15.91 -2.89
CA TYR A 92 -4.13 -16.06 -3.45
C TYR A 92 -5.05 -14.95 -2.98
N ARG A 93 -5.92 -14.50 -3.87
CA ARG A 93 -7.09 -13.70 -3.55
C ARG A 93 -8.32 -14.58 -3.66
N ILE A 94 -9.08 -14.69 -2.59
CA ILE A 94 -10.34 -15.43 -2.53
C ILE A 94 -11.45 -14.39 -2.38
N ASP A 95 -12.30 -14.29 -3.38
CA ASP A 95 -13.39 -13.32 -3.46
C ASP A 95 -14.71 -13.98 -3.09
N PHE A 96 -15.31 -13.55 -1.99
CA PHE A 96 -16.58 -14.01 -1.44
C PHE A 96 -17.78 -13.16 -1.87
N SER A 97 -17.57 -12.10 -2.66
CA SER A 97 -18.64 -11.16 -3.02
C SER A 97 -19.81 -11.81 -3.77
N ARG A 98 -19.56 -12.92 -4.47
CA ARG A 98 -20.59 -13.63 -5.25
C ARG A 98 -21.17 -14.84 -4.54
N SER A 99 -20.35 -15.58 -3.83
CA SER A 99 -20.75 -16.78 -3.11
C SER A 99 -19.81 -17.05 -1.95
N GLN A 100 -20.37 -17.39 -0.79
CA GLN A 100 -19.58 -17.83 0.36
C GLN A 100 -19.18 -19.30 0.28
N GLU A 101 -20.00 -20.11 -0.38
CA GLU A 101 -19.73 -21.55 -0.54
C GLU A 101 -18.73 -21.83 -1.66
N GLU A 102 -18.84 -21.11 -2.78
CA GLU A 102 -17.98 -21.24 -3.95
C GLU A 102 -17.36 -19.89 -4.35
N PRO A 103 -16.40 -19.38 -3.57
CA PRO A 103 -15.75 -18.14 -3.87
C PRO A 103 -14.84 -18.24 -5.09
N ILE A 104 -14.59 -17.12 -5.73
CA ILE A 104 -13.64 -17.04 -6.83
C ILE A 104 -12.22 -16.99 -6.28
N VAL A 105 -11.39 -17.95 -6.66
CA VAL A 105 -9.98 -18.01 -6.27
C VAL A 105 -9.10 -17.55 -7.43
N THR A 106 -8.35 -16.49 -7.19
CA THR A 106 -7.38 -15.95 -8.14
C THR A 106 -5.98 -16.12 -7.55
N LYS A 107 -5.08 -16.73 -8.29
CA LYS A 107 -3.66 -16.81 -7.91
C LYS A 107 -3.00 -15.49 -8.32
N VAL A 108 -2.57 -14.69 -7.35
CA VAL A 108 -1.95 -13.38 -7.57
C VAL A 108 -0.44 -13.53 -7.80
N VAL A 109 0.22 -14.35 -6.98
CA VAL A 109 1.65 -14.66 -7.11
C VAL A 109 1.83 -16.15 -7.20
N THR A 110 2.65 -16.60 -8.14
CA THR A 110 2.91 -18.02 -8.37
C THR A 110 4.38 -18.34 -8.22
N ASN A 111 4.70 -19.22 -7.26
CA ASN A 111 5.98 -19.89 -7.10
C ASN A 111 7.17 -18.89 -7.06
N ARG A 112 7.10 -17.89 -6.19
CA ARG A 112 8.12 -16.84 -6.03
C ARG A 112 8.74 -16.86 -4.65
N PRO A 113 10.06 -16.58 -4.54
CA PRO A 113 10.72 -16.43 -3.25
C PRO A 113 10.32 -15.09 -2.63
N LEU A 114 9.34 -15.11 -1.73
CA LEU A 114 8.94 -13.91 -0.99
C LEU A 114 9.71 -13.76 0.33
N ASP A 115 10.66 -14.67 0.62
CA ASP A 115 11.44 -14.77 1.86
C ASP A 115 10.57 -14.81 3.11
N ILE A 116 9.45 -15.50 3.02
CA ILE A 116 8.62 -15.78 4.18
C ILE A 116 9.15 -17.09 4.78
N GLU A 117 9.90 -16.98 5.87
CA GLU A 117 10.45 -18.15 6.56
C GLU A 117 9.33 -18.85 7.35
N VAL A 118 9.09 -20.10 7.01
CA VAL A 118 8.28 -21.01 7.81
C VAL A 118 9.21 -22.13 8.27
N SER A 119 9.66 -22.06 9.51
CA SER A 119 10.35 -23.20 10.10
C SER A 119 9.34 -24.23 10.58
N SER A 120 9.72 -25.51 10.59
CA SER A 120 8.86 -26.62 11.04
C SER A 120 8.46 -26.53 12.53
N SER A 121 9.13 -25.67 13.28
CA SER A 121 8.91 -25.46 14.72
C SER A 121 8.29 -24.11 15.08
N ASN A 122 8.31 -23.15 14.18
CA ASN A 122 7.71 -21.83 14.40
C ASN A 122 7.07 -21.37 13.10
N VAL A 123 5.75 -21.35 13.06
CA VAL A 123 5.04 -20.54 12.07
C VAL A 123 5.41 -19.09 12.39
N ALA A 124 6.19 -18.46 11.51
CA ALA A 124 6.53 -17.05 11.69
C ALA A 124 5.22 -16.27 11.85
N ALA A 125 5.12 -15.53 12.95
CA ALA A 125 3.96 -14.70 13.21
C ALA A 125 3.97 -13.55 12.21
N ILE A 126 3.36 -13.76 11.05
CA ILE A 126 3.20 -12.71 10.04
C ILE A 126 2.13 -11.76 10.56
N SER A 127 2.49 -10.49 10.66
CA SER A 127 1.54 -9.40 10.86
C SER A 127 1.25 -8.74 9.52
N SER A 128 -0.01 -8.57 9.18
CA SER A 128 -0.40 -7.97 7.92
C SER A 128 -1.53 -6.96 8.04
N VAL A 129 -1.56 -6.01 7.12
CA VAL A 129 -2.63 -5.04 6.96
C VAL A 129 -2.99 -4.96 5.49
N CYS A 130 -4.27 -5.09 5.19
CA CYS A 130 -4.79 -4.85 3.85
C CYS A 130 -5.41 -3.47 3.76
N ARG A 131 -5.19 -2.79 2.63
CA ARG A 131 -5.74 -1.47 2.37
C ARG A 131 -6.35 -1.41 0.97
N TRP A 132 -7.62 -1.05 0.93
CA TRP A 132 -8.31 -0.72 -0.31
C TRP A 132 -8.07 0.76 -0.63
N GLU A 133 -7.18 1.09 -1.55
CA GLU A 133 -6.85 2.48 -1.89
C GLU A 133 -7.74 3.02 -3.01
N ALA A 134 -8.02 2.21 -4.03
CA ALA A 134 -8.91 2.52 -5.13
C ALA A 134 -9.43 1.22 -5.78
N SER A 135 -10.37 1.34 -6.72
CA SER A 135 -10.64 0.24 -7.65
C SER A 135 -9.35 -0.10 -8.39
N ASN A 136 -8.98 -1.34 -8.47
CA ASN A 136 -7.73 -1.87 -9.03
C ASN A 136 -6.45 -1.54 -8.24
N ASN A 137 -6.56 -1.11 -6.98
CA ASN A 137 -5.40 -0.86 -6.13
C ASN A 137 -5.69 -1.30 -4.69
N VAL A 138 -5.51 -2.59 -4.44
CA VAL A 138 -5.68 -3.21 -3.14
C VAL A 138 -4.34 -3.71 -2.65
N LYS A 139 -3.73 -3.00 -1.71
CA LYS A 139 -2.41 -3.31 -1.20
C LYS A 139 -2.47 -4.15 0.06
N VAL A 140 -1.61 -5.15 0.13
CA VAL A 140 -1.34 -5.93 1.32
C VAL A 140 0.08 -5.64 1.78
N TYR A 141 0.20 -5.18 3.00
CA TYR A 141 1.47 -4.94 3.69
C TYR A 141 1.67 -6.05 4.70
N TRP A 142 2.90 -6.57 4.82
CA TRP A 142 3.20 -7.55 5.85
C TRP A 142 4.61 -7.42 6.40
N ALA A 143 4.76 -7.84 7.65
CA ALA A 143 6.03 -7.99 8.33
C ALA A 143 6.14 -9.43 8.82
N ASP A 144 7.27 -10.06 8.57
CA ASP A 144 7.57 -11.44 8.96
C ASP A 144 8.54 -11.52 10.15
N GLY A 145 8.98 -10.38 10.67
CA GLY A 145 9.93 -10.29 11.79
C GLY A 145 11.39 -10.51 11.39
N HIS A 146 11.69 -10.92 10.16
CA HIS A 146 13.04 -11.22 9.69
C HIS A 146 13.51 -10.26 8.60
N SER A 147 12.60 -9.81 7.75
CA SER A 147 12.89 -8.95 6.61
C SER A 147 12.23 -7.58 6.73
N GLN A 148 12.50 -6.70 5.77
CA GLN A 148 11.82 -5.40 5.69
C GLN A 148 10.33 -5.59 5.40
N ILE A 149 9.51 -4.62 5.81
CA ILE A 149 8.08 -4.61 5.49
C ILE A 149 7.91 -4.69 3.97
N LYS A 150 7.08 -5.61 3.54
CA LYS A 150 6.80 -5.88 2.14
C LYS A 150 5.40 -5.41 1.77
N VAL A 151 5.19 -5.10 0.51
CA VAL A 151 3.91 -4.66 -0.03
C VAL A 151 3.68 -5.24 -1.42
N ILE A 152 2.45 -5.66 -1.68
CA ILE A 152 2.02 -6.11 -3.01
C ILE A 152 0.62 -5.59 -3.29
N ASN A 153 0.35 -5.24 -4.55
CA ASN A 153 -0.99 -5.01 -5.03
C ASN A 153 -1.63 -6.35 -5.41
N VAL A 154 -2.64 -6.79 -4.68
CA VAL A 154 -3.30 -8.09 -4.92
C VAL A 154 -4.36 -8.03 -6.01
N ASP A 155 -4.59 -6.88 -6.60
CA ASP A 155 -5.48 -6.72 -7.75
C ASP A 155 -4.73 -6.79 -9.10
N ASP A 156 -3.40 -6.76 -9.08
CA ASP A 156 -2.57 -6.98 -10.26
C ASP A 156 -2.29 -8.46 -10.48
N ASP A 157 -2.14 -8.86 -11.75
CA ASP A 157 -1.70 -10.21 -12.11
C ASP A 157 -0.18 -10.30 -12.06
N HIS A 158 0.32 -11.03 -11.08
CA HIS A 158 1.74 -11.30 -10.90
C HIS A 158 2.13 -12.73 -11.25
N THR A 159 1.27 -13.46 -11.94
CA THR A 159 1.51 -14.87 -12.29
C THR A 159 2.34 -15.05 -13.54
N SER A 160 2.40 -14.03 -14.40
CA SER A 160 3.13 -14.11 -15.66
C SER A 160 4.62 -14.33 -15.44
N SER A 161 5.27 -15.05 -16.35
CA SER A 161 6.71 -15.32 -16.32
C SER A 161 7.58 -14.06 -16.41
N ASN A 162 7.00 -12.96 -16.89
CA ASN A 162 7.64 -11.64 -16.97
C ASN A 162 7.49 -10.81 -15.69
N SER A 163 6.72 -11.27 -14.71
CA SER A 163 6.63 -10.63 -13.42
C SER A 163 7.95 -10.79 -12.67
N SER A 164 8.71 -9.71 -12.54
CA SER A 164 9.98 -9.68 -11.81
C SER A 164 9.82 -9.56 -10.31
N ILE A 165 8.79 -10.20 -9.73
CA ILE A 165 8.60 -10.22 -8.28
C ILE A 165 9.71 -11.04 -7.64
N THR A 166 10.54 -10.35 -6.87
CA THR A 166 11.51 -10.92 -5.95
C THR A 166 11.29 -10.30 -4.57
N SER A 167 11.88 -10.88 -3.54
CA SER A 167 11.85 -10.30 -2.20
C SER A 167 12.24 -8.82 -2.19
N ASP A 168 13.24 -8.43 -2.96
CA ASP A 168 13.76 -7.05 -3.02
C ASP A 168 12.82 -6.08 -3.74
N THR A 169 12.04 -6.57 -4.72
CA THR A 169 11.16 -5.70 -5.53
C THR A 169 9.82 -5.38 -4.87
N ILE A 170 9.47 -6.11 -3.82
CA ILE A 170 8.22 -5.93 -3.05
C ILE A 170 8.45 -5.28 -1.68
N VAL A 171 9.67 -4.85 -1.38
CA VAL A 171 9.97 -4.11 -0.16
C VAL A 171 9.23 -2.78 -0.20
N MET A 172 8.58 -2.40 0.91
CA MET A 172 7.83 -1.15 1.02
C MET A 172 8.73 0.07 0.76
N LEU A 173 9.99 0.01 1.22
CA LEU A 173 11.00 1.05 0.99
C LEU A 173 12.24 0.38 0.37
N PRO A 174 12.26 0.16 -0.96
CA PRO A 174 13.41 -0.44 -1.61
C PRO A 174 14.67 0.41 -1.41
N LYS A 175 15.79 -0.26 -1.12
CA LYS A 175 17.09 0.38 -1.06
C LYS A 175 17.55 0.73 -2.47
N ALA A 176 17.07 1.80 -3.03
CA ALA A 176 17.57 2.34 -4.29
C ALA A 176 18.67 3.35 -3.98
N THR A 177 19.77 3.28 -4.74
CA THR A 177 20.76 4.37 -4.77
C THR A 177 20.16 5.48 -5.61
N LEU A 178 19.81 6.58 -4.98
CA LEU A 178 19.14 7.72 -5.61
C LEU A 178 20.14 8.90 -5.71
N PRO A 179 20.98 8.99 -6.76
CA PRO A 179 21.81 10.16 -6.96
C PRO A 179 20.91 11.39 -7.19
N PRO A 180 21.36 12.62 -6.83
CA PRO A 180 20.63 13.82 -7.18
C PRO A 180 20.58 14.00 -8.70
N PHE A 181 19.62 14.79 -9.18
CA PHE A 181 19.66 15.27 -10.56
C PHE A 181 20.93 16.09 -10.81
N GLU A 182 21.53 15.91 -11.98
CA GLU A 182 22.61 16.74 -12.49
C GLU A 182 22.04 17.80 -13.44
N PHE A 183 22.60 19.01 -13.37
CA PHE A 183 22.22 20.09 -14.25
C PHE A 183 22.81 19.88 -15.65
N ASN A 184 21.96 19.90 -16.65
CA ASN A 184 22.35 19.71 -18.06
C ASN A 184 22.10 20.99 -18.92
N GLY A 185 22.03 22.16 -18.28
CA GLY A 185 21.91 23.44 -18.95
C GLY A 185 20.51 24.06 -18.90
N PHE A 186 20.42 25.25 -19.47
CA PHE A 186 19.16 25.94 -19.71
C PHE A 186 18.68 25.67 -21.15
N GLY A 187 17.35 25.70 -21.33
CA GLY A 187 16.67 25.67 -22.61
C GLY A 187 15.70 26.84 -22.73
N THR A 188 14.83 26.79 -23.69
CA THR A 188 13.73 27.76 -23.89
C THR A 188 12.47 27.28 -23.18
N GLY A 189 11.88 28.13 -22.34
CA GLY A 189 10.68 27.79 -21.55
C GLY A 189 10.03 29.03 -20.96
N SER A 190 9.22 28.82 -19.91
CA SER A 190 8.44 29.87 -19.27
C SER A 190 8.58 29.89 -17.74
N LEU A 191 9.69 29.35 -17.22
CA LEU A 191 9.94 29.38 -15.78
C LEU A 191 10.00 30.80 -15.25
N GLU A 192 9.35 31.02 -14.10
CA GLU A 192 9.37 32.32 -13.41
C GLU A 192 10.73 32.59 -12.78
N SER A 193 11.03 33.88 -12.58
CA SER A 193 12.23 34.33 -11.86
C SER A 193 12.21 33.92 -10.40
N GLY A 194 13.33 33.43 -9.91
CA GLY A 194 13.47 32.96 -8.53
C GLY A 194 14.63 31.98 -8.41
N MET A 195 14.54 31.12 -7.39
CA MET A 195 15.47 30.00 -7.21
C MET A 195 14.70 28.69 -7.15
N ILE A 196 15.23 27.65 -7.76
CA ILE A 196 14.56 26.37 -7.85
C ILE A 196 15.51 25.22 -7.53
N GLN A 197 15.00 24.19 -6.87
CA GLN A 197 15.64 22.91 -6.63
C GLN A 197 14.72 21.81 -7.10
N TYR A 198 15.31 20.66 -7.41
CA TYR A 198 14.57 19.48 -7.79
C TYR A 198 14.99 18.27 -6.96
N CYS A 199 14.05 17.38 -6.75
CA CYS A 199 14.27 16.03 -6.32
C CYS A 199 13.33 15.11 -7.08
N TYR A 200 13.51 13.81 -6.94
CA TYR A 200 12.63 12.83 -7.57
C TYR A 200 12.35 11.65 -6.64
N GLN A 201 11.31 10.92 -6.99
CA GLN A 201 10.94 9.66 -6.38
C GLN A 201 10.72 8.63 -7.47
N LEU A 202 11.26 7.44 -7.31
CA LEU A 202 10.97 6.32 -8.18
C LEU A 202 9.72 5.59 -7.66
N PHE A 203 8.83 5.16 -8.55
CA PHE A 203 7.65 4.41 -8.15
C PHE A 203 7.19 3.43 -9.22
N LYS A 204 6.40 2.44 -8.78
CA LYS A 204 5.61 1.58 -9.66
C LYS A 204 4.19 2.08 -9.69
N VAL A 205 3.58 2.11 -10.85
CA VAL A 205 2.14 2.34 -10.97
C VAL A 205 1.44 1.24 -10.17
N ARG A 206 0.67 1.64 -9.13
CA ARG A 206 -0.02 0.73 -8.20
C ARG A 206 0.90 -0.18 -7.36
N GLY A 207 2.15 0.19 -7.18
CA GLY A 207 3.15 -0.60 -6.47
C GLY A 207 3.88 0.17 -5.38
N THR A 208 5.15 -0.16 -5.22
CA THR A 208 6.05 0.43 -4.23
C THR A 208 6.60 1.77 -4.68
N GLU A 209 6.98 2.59 -3.72
CA GLU A 209 7.65 3.87 -3.92
C GLU A 209 9.03 3.84 -3.23
N SER A 210 10.01 4.53 -3.82
CA SER A 210 11.32 4.72 -3.20
C SER A 210 11.29 5.86 -2.17
N ALA A 211 12.37 6.02 -1.43
CA ALA A 211 12.65 7.28 -0.77
C ALA A 211 12.77 8.42 -1.80
N ILE A 212 12.71 9.65 -1.34
CA ILE A 212 12.97 10.85 -2.17
C ILE A 212 14.48 11.00 -2.34
N SER A 213 14.92 11.35 -3.55
CA SER A 213 16.33 11.62 -3.84
C SER A 213 16.84 12.86 -3.11
N PRO A 214 18.15 13.03 -2.93
CA PRO A 214 18.70 14.30 -2.50
C PRO A 214 18.28 15.45 -3.41
N LEU A 215 18.17 16.66 -2.83
CA LEU A 215 17.89 17.87 -3.58
C LEU A 215 19.08 18.26 -4.45
N THR A 216 18.80 18.87 -5.60
CA THR A 216 19.83 19.55 -6.41
C THR A 216 20.35 20.79 -5.69
N PRO A 217 21.49 21.38 -6.10
CA PRO A 217 21.81 22.73 -5.77
C PRO A 217 20.69 23.70 -6.18
N LEU A 218 20.71 24.91 -5.61
CA LEU A 218 19.80 25.99 -5.99
C LEU A 218 20.17 26.54 -7.36
N TYR A 219 19.23 26.51 -8.29
CA TYR A 219 19.42 27.11 -9.62
C TYR A 219 18.74 28.47 -9.66
N HIS A 220 19.47 29.49 -10.07
CA HIS A 220 18.98 30.84 -10.19
C HIS A 220 18.34 31.07 -11.56
N LEU A 221 17.11 31.56 -11.55
CA LEU A 221 16.31 31.90 -12.73
C LEU A 221 16.19 33.44 -12.83
N SER A 222 16.70 33.96 -13.91
CA SER A 222 16.55 35.41 -14.26
C SER A 222 16.47 35.55 -15.77
N ASP A 223 15.88 36.63 -16.27
CA ASP A 223 15.75 36.96 -17.68
C ASP A 223 17.07 37.45 -18.32
N GLY A 224 18.05 37.81 -17.49
CA GLY A 224 19.35 38.30 -17.97
C GLY A 224 20.24 37.19 -18.53
N ASP A 225 21.04 37.53 -19.55
CA ASP A 225 22.14 36.71 -20.00
C ASP A 225 23.36 36.92 -19.08
N GLN A 226 23.59 35.93 -18.22
CA GLN A 226 24.70 35.98 -17.24
C GLN A 226 26.08 35.91 -17.87
N LYS A 227 26.21 35.61 -19.19
CA LYS A 227 27.50 35.50 -19.86
C LYS A 227 28.08 36.79 -20.37
N THR A 228 27.27 37.84 -20.53
CA THR A 228 27.68 39.04 -21.23
C THR A 228 27.94 40.26 -20.36
N ASN A 229 27.59 40.24 -19.07
CA ASN A 229 27.78 41.44 -18.25
C ASN A 229 28.24 41.13 -16.82
N TYR A 230 29.52 41.20 -16.58
CA TYR A 230 30.18 40.94 -15.29
C TYR A 230 29.68 41.87 -14.16
N ASN A 231 29.07 42.99 -14.51
CA ASN A 231 28.55 43.99 -13.56
C ASN A 231 27.01 43.97 -13.40
N ALA A 232 26.30 43.11 -14.13
CA ALA A 232 24.86 43.03 -14.05
C ALA A 232 24.40 41.94 -13.08
N VAL A 233 24.56 42.19 -11.80
CA VAL A 233 23.85 41.47 -10.72
C VAL A 233 22.40 41.94 -10.66
N LYS A 234 21.76 42.06 -11.80
CA LYS A 234 20.37 42.49 -11.88
C LYS A 234 19.50 41.25 -11.82
N GLY A 235 18.85 41.02 -10.69
CA GLY A 235 17.78 40.04 -10.59
C GLY A 235 16.57 40.48 -11.39
N SER A 236 15.71 39.53 -11.75
CA SER A 236 14.42 39.79 -12.38
C SER A 236 13.36 40.10 -11.34
N SER A 237 12.31 40.81 -11.72
CA SER A 237 11.15 41.05 -10.86
C SER A 237 10.46 39.74 -10.48
N LYS A 238 9.89 39.64 -9.28
CA LYS A 238 9.13 38.52 -8.80
C LYS A 238 7.99 38.15 -9.79
N GLY A 239 7.88 36.90 -10.17
CA GLY A 239 6.84 36.40 -11.09
C GLY A 239 7.09 36.70 -12.56
N GLN A 240 8.26 37.29 -12.92
CA GLN A 240 8.61 37.56 -14.30
C GLN A 240 8.98 36.24 -15.00
N ASN A 241 8.43 36.02 -16.21
CA ASN A 241 8.84 34.92 -17.07
C ASN A 241 10.28 35.14 -17.54
N THR A 242 11.16 34.17 -17.33
CA THR A 242 12.57 34.27 -17.70
C THR A 242 12.87 33.83 -19.13
N GLY A 243 11.89 33.28 -19.84
CA GLY A 243 12.11 32.66 -21.15
C GLY A 243 12.95 31.37 -21.10
N LYS A 244 13.23 30.84 -19.91
CA LYS A 244 14.13 29.70 -19.71
C LYS A 244 13.39 28.44 -19.25
N SER A 245 13.95 27.30 -19.61
CA SER A 245 13.72 25.99 -19.05
C SER A 245 14.96 25.48 -18.33
N ILE A 246 14.82 24.47 -17.49
CA ILE A 246 15.95 23.76 -16.87
C ILE A 246 15.99 22.33 -17.41
N LYS A 247 17.17 21.94 -17.90
CA LYS A 247 17.46 20.55 -18.32
C LYS A 247 18.17 19.82 -17.20
N LEU A 248 17.64 18.67 -16.86
CA LEU A 248 18.11 17.82 -15.80
C LEU A 248 18.42 16.44 -16.38
N GLN A 249 19.40 15.78 -15.78
CA GLN A 249 19.69 14.38 -16.09
C GLN A 249 19.99 13.61 -14.82
N VAL A 250 19.70 12.29 -14.84
CA VAL A 250 20.06 11.38 -13.76
C VAL A 250 20.39 10.00 -14.32
N ARG A 251 21.33 9.30 -13.70
CA ARG A 251 21.63 7.91 -14.05
C ARG A 251 20.45 7.01 -13.72
N ASN A 252 20.10 6.18 -14.68
CA ASN A 252 19.02 5.22 -14.51
C ASN A 252 19.48 4.01 -13.69
N ASN A 253 19.33 4.09 -12.38
CA ASN A 253 19.59 2.99 -11.44
C ASN A 253 18.26 2.36 -10.95
N SER A 254 17.20 2.48 -11.72
CA SER A 254 15.81 2.21 -11.34
C SER A 254 15.40 0.75 -11.41
N THR A 255 16.28 -0.19 -11.09
CA THR A 255 15.92 -1.62 -11.09
C THR A 255 14.62 -1.85 -10.33
N GLY A 256 13.57 -2.26 -11.04
CA GLY A 256 12.29 -2.60 -10.45
C GLY A 256 11.27 -1.47 -10.33
N PHE A 257 11.57 -0.26 -10.79
CA PHE A 257 10.63 0.86 -10.91
C PHE A 257 10.32 1.16 -12.39
N ASP A 258 9.12 1.66 -12.66
CA ASP A 258 8.66 1.97 -14.03
C ASP A 258 8.39 3.46 -14.24
N ARG A 259 8.32 4.24 -13.17
CA ARG A 259 8.03 5.68 -13.19
C ARG A 259 8.97 6.47 -12.31
N LEU A 260 9.20 7.72 -12.72
CA LEU A 260 9.96 8.72 -11.97
C LEU A 260 9.09 9.98 -11.81
N ARG A 261 8.78 10.33 -10.57
CA ARG A 261 8.07 11.54 -10.19
C ARG A 261 9.07 12.64 -9.93
N ILE A 262 8.89 13.78 -10.58
CA ILE A 262 9.76 14.95 -10.45
C ILE A 262 9.07 15.98 -9.57
N ILE A 263 9.79 16.43 -8.56
CA ILE A 263 9.31 17.38 -7.57
C ILE A 263 10.20 18.61 -7.63
N SER A 264 9.61 19.79 -7.70
CA SER A 264 10.32 21.07 -7.62
C SER A 264 10.03 21.79 -6.32
N LEU A 265 11.04 22.50 -5.82
CA LEU A 265 10.95 23.43 -4.71
C LEU A 265 11.31 24.81 -5.25
N PHE A 266 10.32 25.66 -5.42
CA PHE A 266 10.48 26.97 -6.03
C PHE A 266 10.40 28.09 -4.98
N TYR A 267 11.47 28.88 -4.87
CA TYR A 267 11.63 30.01 -3.96
C TYR A 267 11.39 31.31 -4.74
N LYS A 268 10.22 31.91 -4.58
CA LYS A 268 9.81 33.14 -5.31
C LYS A 268 10.51 34.40 -4.80
N ALA A 269 10.82 34.43 -3.51
CA ALA A 269 11.51 35.58 -2.87
C ALA A 269 12.24 35.12 -1.61
N LYS A 270 13.13 36.01 -1.11
CA LYS A 270 13.83 35.85 0.16
C LYS A 270 12.82 35.81 1.30
N ASN A 271 12.97 34.85 2.22
CA ASN A 271 12.11 34.64 3.41
C ASN A 271 10.67 34.17 3.10
N GLU A 272 10.38 33.78 1.89
CA GLU A 272 9.13 33.05 1.57
C GLU A 272 9.35 31.54 1.65
N VAL A 273 8.31 30.82 2.08
CA VAL A 273 8.31 29.35 2.06
C VAL A 273 8.31 28.90 0.59
N PRO A 274 9.13 27.93 0.22
CA PRO A 274 9.14 27.44 -1.15
C PRO A 274 7.80 26.81 -1.52
N VAL A 275 7.38 26.99 -2.75
CA VAL A 275 6.27 26.27 -3.33
C VAL A 275 6.79 24.90 -3.76
N ILE A 276 6.20 23.84 -3.22
CA ILE A 276 6.54 22.46 -3.57
C ILE A 276 5.47 21.96 -4.55
N SER A 277 5.93 21.49 -5.70
CA SER A 277 5.04 20.99 -6.76
C SER A 277 5.55 19.69 -7.36
N ILE A 278 4.65 18.79 -7.69
CA ILE A 278 4.95 17.70 -8.61
C ILE A 278 4.92 18.31 -10.02
N VAL A 279 6.06 18.23 -10.70
CA VAL A 279 6.22 18.83 -12.02
C VAL A 279 5.77 17.86 -13.09
N ASP A 280 6.16 16.59 -12.95
CA ASP A 280 5.82 15.55 -13.93
C ASP A 280 6.01 14.15 -13.35
N ASP A 281 5.32 13.16 -13.95
CA ASP A 281 5.47 11.73 -13.71
C ASP A 281 5.86 11.03 -15.03
N ILE A 282 7.15 10.80 -15.24
CA ILE A 282 7.66 10.25 -16.49
C ILE A 282 7.86 8.74 -16.44
N VAL A 283 7.70 8.07 -17.58
CA VAL A 283 8.02 6.65 -17.73
C VAL A 283 9.54 6.47 -17.84
N ILE A 284 10.07 5.55 -17.06
CA ILE A 284 11.49 5.21 -17.11
C ILE A 284 11.74 4.31 -18.34
N GLY A 285 12.54 4.82 -19.27
CA GLY A 285 12.98 4.05 -20.42
C GLY A 285 14.12 3.09 -20.09
N THR A 286 14.57 2.33 -21.09
CA THR A 286 15.68 1.36 -20.97
C THR A 286 17.06 2.01 -21.04
N GLY A 287 17.14 3.32 -21.27
CA GLY A 287 18.42 4.07 -21.36
C GLY A 287 19.16 4.13 -20.03
N SER A 288 20.47 4.27 -20.07
CA SER A 288 21.32 4.41 -18.87
C SER A 288 21.22 5.78 -18.20
N VAL A 289 20.61 6.76 -18.87
CA VAL A 289 20.40 8.12 -18.37
C VAL A 289 18.96 8.53 -18.66
N ILE A 290 18.32 9.13 -17.66
CA ILE A 290 17.02 9.75 -17.79
C ILE A 290 17.24 11.26 -17.94
N ASN A 291 16.74 11.82 -19.03
CA ASN A 291 16.79 13.26 -19.31
C ASN A 291 15.40 13.85 -19.09
N TYR A 292 15.36 15.03 -18.52
CA TYR A 292 14.12 15.78 -18.30
C TYR A 292 14.35 17.28 -18.56
N GLU A 293 13.33 17.96 -19.04
CA GLU A 293 13.35 19.40 -19.24
C GLU A 293 12.09 20.03 -18.64
N ASP A 294 12.26 20.80 -17.58
CA ASP A 294 11.19 21.61 -17.00
C ASP A 294 11.07 22.93 -17.77
N LYS A 295 10.00 23.03 -18.56
CA LYS A 295 9.73 24.22 -19.39
C LYS A 295 8.88 25.28 -18.70
N GLY A 296 8.44 25.02 -17.46
CA GLY A 296 7.45 25.86 -16.80
C GLY A 296 6.06 25.64 -17.38
N GLY A 297 5.07 25.59 -16.55
CA GLY A 297 3.72 25.19 -16.84
C GLY A 297 3.43 23.96 -15.98
N SER A 298 2.97 24.21 -14.74
CA SER A 298 2.54 23.14 -13.85
C SER A 298 1.31 22.43 -14.43
N LEU A 299 1.23 21.14 -14.14
CA LEU A 299 0.02 20.33 -14.21
C LEU A 299 -1.15 21.01 -13.48
#